data_e296dea33ca4e2766f239f05bf1e0138
#
_entry.id   e296dea33ca4e2766f239f05bf1e0138
#
_cell.length_a   1.000
_cell.length_b   1.000
_cell.length_c   1.000
_cell.angle_alpha   90.00
_cell.angle_beta   90.00
_cell.angle_gamma   90.00
#
_symmetry.space_group_name_H-M   'P 1'
#
loop_
_entity.id
_entity.type
_entity.pdbx_description
1 polymer ?
#
loop_
_entity_poly.entity_id
_entity_poly.type
_entity_poly.pdbx_seq_one_letter_code
_entity_poly.pdbx_strand_id
1 'polypeptide(L)'
;MKKLICVIAAITVLAVTLCACGQAAKPLSEVFEKLKTDYNIAEMVEFKSADDFSRYGIKAEDIEEYAGGINKTGVDQEEIVLIKAKDADAAKRVEEMLNKRMDNKKNETKNYNPEQYAIIEKCSVDVDKTNYVSMIVSSNAEAMKKDYKAGIGVK
;
A
#
# COMPACT_ATOMS: atom_id res chain seq x y z
N MET A 1 44.38 -29.03 -49.72
CA MET A 1 43.68 -30.28 -49.45
C MET A 1 43.76 -30.52 -47.97
N LYS A 2 42.73 -30.83 -47.32
CA LYS A 2 42.45 -31.06 -45.89
C LYS A 2 41.79 -29.88 -45.23
N LYS A 3 40.50 -29.82 -45.38
CA LYS A 3 39.48 -29.95 -44.33
C LYS A 3 39.79 -29.19 -43.04
N LEU A 4 39.44 -27.92 -43.02
CA LEU A 4 39.23 -27.21 -41.77
C LEU A 4 37.70 -27.16 -41.53
N ILE A 5 37.23 -28.18 -40.83
CA ILE A 5 35.86 -28.21 -40.30
C ILE A 5 35.88 -27.30 -39.08
N CYS A 6 35.47 -26.07 -39.27
CA CYS A 6 35.13 -25.20 -38.15
C CYS A 6 33.85 -25.74 -37.53
N VAL A 7 34.03 -26.43 -36.44
CA VAL A 7 32.93 -26.72 -35.51
C VAL A 7 32.59 -25.41 -34.83
N ILE A 8 31.62 -24.71 -35.38
CA ILE A 8 30.95 -23.61 -34.70
C ILE A 8 30.06 -24.29 -33.68
N ALA A 9 30.60 -24.51 -32.48
CA ALA A 9 29.80 -24.82 -31.34
C ALA A 9 28.93 -23.60 -31.05
N ALA A 10 27.71 -23.62 -31.55
CA ALA A 10 26.67 -22.70 -31.17
C ALA A 10 26.38 -22.94 -29.68
N ILE A 11 27.04 -22.16 -28.84
CA ILE A 11 26.66 -21.99 -27.44
C ILE A 11 25.39 -21.15 -27.49
N THR A 12 24.27 -21.83 -27.69
CA THR A 12 22.97 -21.29 -27.33
C THR A 12 22.95 -21.17 -25.81
N VAL A 13 23.39 -20.02 -25.31
CA VAL A 13 23.10 -19.61 -23.98
C VAL A 13 21.58 -19.45 -23.94
N LEU A 14 20.93 -20.53 -23.53
CA LEU A 14 19.53 -20.51 -23.12
C LEU A 14 19.48 -19.64 -21.89
N ALA A 15 19.33 -18.33 -22.10
CA ALA A 15 18.89 -17.42 -21.07
C ALA A 15 17.48 -17.87 -20.68
N VAL A 16 17.42 -18.84 -19.78
CA VAL A 16 16.22 -19.08 -18.99
C VAL A 16 16.08 -17.85 -18.12
N THR A 17 15.48 -16.82 -18.68
CA THR A 17 14.85 -15.80 -17.87
C THR A 17 13.80 -16.55 -17.07
N LEU A 18 14.14 -16.87 -15.83
CA LEU A 18 13.18 -17.13 -14.78
C LEU A 18 12.30 -15.88 -14.75
N CYS A 19 11.23 -15.88 -15.54
CA CYS A 19 10.08 -15.07 -15.26
C CYS A 19 9.58 -15.55 -13.90
N ALA A 20 10.20 -15.04 -12.85
CA ALA A 20 9.54 -14.93 -11.56
C ALA A 20 8.28 -14.15 -11.89
N CYS A 21 7.16 -14.86 -11.99
CA CYS A 21 5.84 -14.32 -12.30
C CYS A 21 5.32 -13.57 -11.05
N GLY A 22 6.09 -12.56 -10.62
CA GLY A 22 5.65 -11.51 -9.73
C GLY A 22 5.32 -10.32 -10.62
N GLN A 23 4.09 -9.90 -10.62
CA GLN A 23 3.69 -8.67 -11.28
C GLN A 23 4.54 -7.54 -10.66
N ALA A 24 5.19 -6.72 -11.51
CA ALA A 24 5.94 -5.57 -11.00
C ALA A 24 5.00 -4.67 -10.18
N ALA A 25 5.51 -4.18 -9.05
CA ALA A 25 4.75 -3.25 -8.21
C ALA A 25 4.36 -2.02 -9.03
N LYS A 26 3.09 -1.65 -8.94
CA LYS A 26 2.58 -0.41 -9.52
C LYS A 26 2.85 0.76 -8.58
N PRO A 27 2.96 1.99 -9.09
CA PRO A 27 2.97 3.18 -8.24
C PRO A 27 1.78 3.21 -7.30
N LEU A 28 2.00 3.63 -6.04
CA LEU A 28 0.94 3.69 -5.04
C LEU A 28 -0.20 4.62 -5.45
N SER A 29 0.09 5.68 -6.19
CA SER A 29 -0.93 6.56 -6.75
C SER A 29 -1.87 5.83 -7.73
N GLU A 30 -1.33 4.97 -8.61
CA GLU A 30 -2.16 4.16 -9.53
C GLU A 30 -3.02 3.15 -8.76
N VAL A 31 -2.43 2.52 -7.74
CA VAL A 31 -3.16 1.57 -6.88
C VAL A 31 -4.30 2.28 -6.14
N PHE A 32 -4.02 3.46 -5.58
CA PHE A 32 -5.02 4.25 -4.86
C PHE A 32 -6.18 4.68 -5.77
N GLU A 33 -5.90 5.19 -6.97
CA GLU A 33 -6.94 5.57 -7.94
C GLU A 33 -7.81 4.37 -8.35
N LYS A 34 -7.17 3.21 -8.53
CA LYS A 34 -7.91 1.98 -8.82
C LYS A 34 -8.83 1.60 -7.66
N LEU A 35 -8.35 1.64 -6.42
CA LEU A 35 -9.18 1.37 -5.24
C LEU A 35 -10.37 2.32 -5.15
N LYS A 36 -10.16 3.63 -5.35
CA LYS A 36 -11.26 4.60 -5.38
C LYS A 36 -12.33 4.25 -6.43
N THR A 37 -11.88 3.89 -7.61
CA THR A 37 -12.77 3.56 -8.74
C THR A 37 -13.53 2.25 -8.50
N ASP A 38 -12.82 1.18 -8.15
CA ASP A 38 -13.40 -0.17 -8.04
C ASP A 38 -14.40 -0.28 -6.87
N TYR A 39 -14.15 0.47 -5.80
CA TYR A 39 -14.98 0.47 -4.59
C TYR A 39 -15.91 1.67 -4.49
N ASN A 40 -15.97 2.50 -5.54
CA ASN A 40 -16.83 3.68 -5.61
C ASN A 40 -16.67 4.57 -4.35
N ILE A 41 -15.41 4.78 -3.93
CA ILE A 41 -15.09 5.60 -2.77
C ILE A 41 -15.46 7.05 -3.06
N ALA A 42 -16.22 7.63 -2.14
CA ALA A 42 -16.61 9.04 -2.21
C ALA A 42 -15.40 9.97 -2.28
N GLU A 43 -15.63 11.24 -2.57
CA GLU A 43 -14.58 12.26 -2.63
C GLU A 43 -13.72 12.27 -1.37
N MET A 44 -12.42 12.15 -1.56
CA MET A 44 -11.42 12.22 -0.50
C MET A 44 -10.61 13.51 -0.56
N VAL A 45 -10.16 13.99 0.58
CA VAL A 45 -9.07 14.95 0.67
C VAL A 45 -7.77 14.15 0.59
N GLU A 46 -7.13 14.21 -0.56
CA GLU A 46 -5.92 13.43 -0.85
C GLU A 46 -4.68 14.06 -0.21
N PHE A 47 -3.73 13.22 0.18
CA PHE A 47 -2.41 13.67 0.63
C PHE A 47 -1.61 14.19 -0.56
N LYS A 48 -1.05 15.39 -0.42
CA LYS A 48 -0.31 16.08 -1.50
C LYS A 48 1.19 16.09 -1.31
N SER A 49 1.64 15.87 -0.08
CA SER A 49 3.06 15.83 0.28
C SER A 49 3.31 14.85 1.40
N ALA A 50 4.56 14.39 1.53
CA ALA A 50 4.98 13.56 2.67
C ALA A 50 4.80 14.29 4.01
N ASP A 51 4.81 15.63 4.02
CA ASP A 51 4.61 16.43 5.22
C ASP A 51 3.17 16.33 5.76
N ASP A 52 2.19 15.97 4.92
CA ASP A 52 0.81 15.78 5.36
C ASP A 52 0.67 14.67 6.41
N PHE A 53 1.61 13.73 6.43
CA PHE A 53 1.64 12.63 7.39
C PHE A 53 2.18 13.04 8.78
N SER A 54 2.71 14.27 8.92
CA SER A 54 3.13 14.80 10.22
C SER A 54 1.99 14.87 11.23
N ARG A 55 0.74 15.01 10.74
CA ARG A 55 -0.49 14.93 11.57
C ARG A 55 -0.66 13.59 12.27
N TYR A 56 -0.05 12.52 11.75
CA TYR A 56 -0.04 11.18 12.36
C TYR A 56 1.24 10.92 13.16
N GLY A 57 2.18 11.87 13.19
CA GLY A 57 3.49 11.71 13.80
C GLY A 57 4.50 10.96 12.92
N ILE A 58 4.16 10.73 11.65
CA ILE A 58 5.05 10.11 10.68
C ILE A 58 5.95 11.19 10.08
N LYS A 59 7.24 10.92 10.02
CA LYS A 59 8.22 11.84 9.46
C LYS A 59 8.34 11.66 7.95
N ALA A 60 8.43 12.76 7.21
CA ALA A 60 8.62 12.73 5.76
C ALA A 60 9.90 11.96 5.35
N GLU A 61 10.93 11.99 6.17
CA GLU A 61 12.18 11.25 5.96
C GLU A 61 12.02 9.73 5.99
N ASP A 62 10.95 9.19 6.58
CA ASP A 62 10.65 7.75 6.62
C ASP A 62 9.89 7.27 5.36
N ILE A 63 9.43 8.18 4.51
CA ILE A 63 8.56 7.89 3.37
C ILE A 63 9.36 7.91 2.07
N GLU A 64 9.29 6.82 1.29
CA GLU A 64 9.81 6.74 -0.08
C GLU A 64 8.72 7.09 -1.09
N GLU A 65 7.52 6.51 -0.92
CA GLU A 65 6.36 6.72 -1.77
C GLU A 65 5.10 6.71 -0.92
N TYR A 66 4.08 7.43 -1.33
CA TYR A 66 2.78 7.45 -0.64
C TYR A 66 1.63 7.69 -1.61
N ALA A 67 0.45 7.27 -1.19
CA ALA A 67 -0.83 7.68 -1.76
C ALA A 67 -1.93 7.50 -0.71
N GLY A 68 -3.04 8.18 -0.88
CA GLY A 68 -4.19 8.04 -0.01
C GLY A 68 -4.93 9.33 0.24
N GLY A 69 -5.89 9.25 1.12
CA GLY A 69 -6.73 10.39 1.48
C GLY A 69 -7.70 10.04 2.62
N ILE A 70 -8.41 11.06 3.06
CA ILE A 70 -9.40 11.01 4.13
C ILE A 70 -10.73 11.43 3.54
N ASN A 71 -11.83 10.77 3.92
CA ASN A 71 -13.17 11.18 3.51
C ASN A 71 -13.41 12.67 3.80
N LYS A 72 -13.95 13.37 2.80
CA LYS A 72 -14.13 14.82 2.83
C LYS A 72 -15.20 15.27 3.81
N THR A 73 -16.21 14.43 4.05
CA THR A 73 -17.37 14.83 4.88
C THR A 73 -17.08 14.83 6.37
N GLY A 74 -16.10 14.05 6.82
CA GLY A 74 -15.79 13.84 8.23
C GLY A 74 -16.85 13.03 9.00
N VAL A 75 -17.94 12.65 8.36
CA VAL A 75 -19.02 11.80 8.94
C VAL A 75 -18.62 10.34 8.75
N ASP A 76 -18.29 9.97 7.53
CA ASP A 76 -17.74 8.66 7.20
C ASP A 76 -16.28 8.63 7.58
N GLN A 77 -15.88 7.55 8.23
CA GLN A 77 -14.52 7.41 8.74
C GLN A 77 -13.56 6.79 7.72
N GLU A 78 -13.97 6.71 6.44
CA GLU A 78 -13.11 6.18 5.39
C GLU A 78 -11.79 6.94 5.31
N GLU A 79 -10.72 6.18 5.32
CA GLU A 79 -9.35 6.69 5.25
C GLU A 79 -8.46 5.63 4.63
N ILE A 80 -7.73 6.01 3.60
CA ILE A 80 -6.78 5.13 2.91
C ILE A 80 -5.41 5.76 3.05
N VAL A 81 -4.49 5.05 3.65
CA VAL A 81 -3.08 5.43 3.78
C VAL A 81 -2.24 4.29 3.21
N LEU A 82 -1.53 4.57 2.14
CA LEU A 82 -0.60 3.66 1.49
C LEU A 82 0.78 4.31 1.51
N ILE A 83 1.75 3.66 2.15
CA ILE A 83 3.11 4.18 2.29
C ILE A 83 4.09 3.08 1.93
N LYS A 84 5.07 3.40 1.09
CA LYS A 84 6.32 2.67 0.98
C LYS A 84 7.35 3.38 1.83
N ALA A 85 7.78 2.72 2.89
CA ALA A 85 8.82 3.26 3.76
C ALA A 85 10.21 3.02 3.17
N LYS A 86 11.18 3.88 3.50
CA LYS A 86 12.55 3.82 2.97
C LYS A 86 13.29 2.54 3.34
N ASP A 87 13.03 2.02 4.51
CA ASP A 87 13.66 0.81 5.04
C ASP A 87 12.77 0.13 6.10
N ALA A 88 13.22 -1.01 6.61
CA ALA A 88 12.46 -1.80 7.56
C ALA A 88 12.26 -1.09 8.93
N ASP A 89 13.18 -0.24 9.34
CA ASP A 89 13.04 0.49 10.60
C ASP A 89 12.07 1.68 10.44
N ALA A 90 12.09 2.34 9.28
CA ALA A 90 11.09 3.33 8.90
C ALA A 90 9.69 2.69 8.82
N ALA A 91 9.58 1.49 8.22
CA ALA A 91 8.30 0.78 8.15
C ALA A 91 7.71 0.49 9.54
N LYS A 92 8.53 0.08 10.50
CA LYS A 92 8.10 -0.12 11.90
C LYS A 92 7.60 1.17 12.55
N ARG A 93 8.31 2.29 12.35
CA ARG A 93 7.86 3.59 12.87
C ARG A 93 6.54 4.03 12.25
N VAL A 94 6.40 3.87 10.94
CA VAL A 94 5.15 4.18 10.23
C VAL A 94 4.01 3.30 10.74
N GLU A 95 4.24 1.99 10.89
CA GLU A 95 3.25 1.04 11.44
C GLU A 95 2.78 1.46 12.83
N GLU A 96 3.71 1.80 13.73
CA GLU A 96 3.38 2.25 15.09
C GLU A 96 2.48 3.48 15.07
N MET A 97 2.80 4.46 14.23
CA MET A 97 2.02 5.69 14.13
C MET A 97 0.64 5.45 13.50
N LEU A 98 0.53 4.58 12.51
CA LEU A 98 -0.77 4.23 11.92
C LEU A 98 -1.62 3.39 12.87
N ASN A 99 -1.04 2.49 13.65
CA ASN A 99 -1.77 1.79 14.72
C ASN A 99 -2.33 2.77 15.75
N LYS A 100 -1.53 3.74 16.18
CA LYS A 100 -2.00 4.82 17.07
C LYS A 100 -3.12 5.64 16.45
N ARG A 101 -3.04 5.94 15.15
CA ARG A 101 -4.13 6.59 14.40
C ARG A 101 -5.39 5.75 14.42
N MET A 102 -5.27 4.44 14.19
CA MET A 102 -6.40 3.50 14.23
C MET A 102 -7.07 3.49 15.62
N ASP A 103 -6.27 3.44 16.68
CA ASP A 103 -6.79 3.45 18.06
C ASP A 103 -7.50 4.77 18.40
N ASN A 104 -6.95 5.90 17.92
CA ASN A 104 -7.63 7.19 18.09
C ASN A 104 -8.99 7.20 17.38
N LYS A 105 -9.06 6.71 16.13
CA LYS A 105 -10.33 6.60 15.41
C LYS A 105 -11.35 5.73 16.15
N LYS A 106 -10.94 4.59 16.69
CA LYS A 106 -11.81 3.72 17.52
C LYS A 106 -12.33 4.47 18.73
N ASN A 107 -11.46 5.16 19.45
CA ASN A 107 -11.82 5.89 20.66
C ASN A 107 -12.78 7.07 20.37
N GLU A 108 -12.52 7.79 19.28
CA GLU A 108 -13.37 8.92 18.85
C GLU A 108 -14.77 8.46 18.43
N THR A 109 -14.87 7.32 17.73
CA THR A 109 -16.16 6.86 17.17
C THR A 109 -17.00 6.04 18.13
N LYS A 110 -16.38 5.36 19.09
CA LYS A 110 -17.03 4.39 19.98
C LYS A 110 -18.32 4.89 20.63
N ASN A 111 -18.36 6.15 21.05
CA ASN A 111 -19.50 6.73 21.77
C ASN A 111 -20.40 7.62 20.90
N TYR A 112 -19.91 8.07 19.75
CA TYR A 112 -20.59 9.06 18.93
C TYR A 112 -21.12 8.50 17.61
N ASN A 113 -20.48 7.46 17.07
CA ASN A 113 -20.87 6.85 15.80
C ASN A 113 -20.65 5.33 15.82
N PRO A 114 -21.56 4.56 16.46
CA PRO A 114 -21.42 3.12 16.59
C PRO A 114 -21.31 2.35 15.26
N GLU A 115 -21.94 2.86 14.20
CA GLU A 115 -21.88 2.25 12.87
C GLU A 115 -20.46 2.35 12.30
N GLN A 116 -19.86 3.53 12.37
CA GLN A 116 -18.48 3.73 11.94
C GLN A 116 -17.49 2.99 12.85
N TYR A 117 -17.73 2.95 14.15
CA TYR A 117 -16.94 2.16 15.08
C TYR A 117 -16.90 0.68 14.67
N ALA A 118 -18.06 0.08 14.34
CA ALA A 118 -18.15 -1.31 13.91
C ALA A 118 -17.38 -1.61 12.60
N ILE A 119 -17.21 -0.60 11.73
CA ILE A 119 -16.37 -0.69 10.54
C ILE A 119 -14.89 -0.65 10.94
N ILE A 120 -14.49 0.38 11.71
CA ILE A 120 -13.10 0.60 12.10
C ILE A 120 -12.56 -0.58 12.93
N GLU A 121 -13.39 -1.19 13.78
CA GLU A 121 -12.99 -2.32 14.62
C GLU A 121 -12.49 -3.52 13.80
N LYS A 122 -13.01 -3.70 12.59
CA LYS A 122 -12.63 -4.76 11.66
C LYS A 122 -11.40 -4.41 10.78
N CYS A 123 -10.95 -3.16 10.84
CA CYS A 123 -9.81 -2.70 10.05
C CYS A 123 -8.50 -2.87 10.83
N SER A 124 -7.41 -3.04 10.12
CA SER A 124 -6.05 -3.16 10.68
C SER A 124 -5.03 -2.44 9.83
N VAL A 125 -3.89 -2.15 10.43
CA VAL A 125 -2.68 -1.75 9.70
C VAL A 125 -1.97 -3.03 9.24
N ASP A 126 -1.49 -3.04 8.01
CA ASP A 126 -0.71 -4.14 7.43
C ASP A 126 0.68 -3.66 7.02
N VAL A 127 1.67 -4.49 7.31
CA VAL A 127 3.06 -4.29 6.87
C VAL A 127 3.53 -5.53 6.12
N ASP A 128 4.21 -5.35 5.02
CA ASP A 128 4.81 -6.45 4.29
C ASP A 128 6.35 -6.43 4.37
N LYS A 129 6.95 -7.51 3.86
CA LYS A 129 8.41 -7.69 3.88
C LYS A 129 9.17 -6.73 2.96
N THR A 130 8.48 -5.97 2.13
CA THR A 130 9.03 -5.02 1.17
C THR A 130 8.84 -3.58 1.62
N ASN A 131 8.60 -3.37 2.91
CA ASN A 131 8.43 -2.07 3.59
C ASN A 131 7.18 -1.28 3.16
N TYR A 132 6.21 -1.92 2.54
CA TYR A 132 4.92 -1.29 2.31
C TYR A 132 4.07 -1.39 3.58
N VAL A 133 3.52 -0.26 3.98
CA VAL A 133 2.62 -0.13 5.14
C VAL A 133 1.31 0.44 4.64
N SER A 134 0.21 -0.18 5.03
CA SER A 134 -1.13 0.28 4.65
C SER A 134 -2.09 0.33 5.83
N MET A 135 -2.94 1.35 5.83
CA MET A 135 -4.11 1.47 6.68
C MET A 135 -5.30 1.78 5.78
N ILE A 136 -6.24 0.86 5.71
CA ILE A 136 -7.47 1.03 4.92
C ILE A 136 -8.65 0.92 5.87
N VAL A 137 -9.35 2.03 6.08
CA VAL A 137 -10.58 2.11 6.85
C VAL A 137 -11.73 2.25 5.87
N SER A 138 -12.48 1.18 5.69
CA SER A 138 -13.65 1.11 4.81
C SER A 138 -14.49 -0.10 5.18
N SER A 139 -15.77 -0.10 4.84
CA SER A 139 -16.62 -1.29 4.91
C SER A 139 -16.13 -2.45 4.03
N ASN A 140 -15.35 -2.13 3.00
CA ASN A 140 -14.74 -3.07 2.06
C ASN A 140 -13.25 -3.33 2.32
N ALA A 141 -12.72 -2.97 3.50
CA ALA A 141 -11.29 -2.95 3.80
C ALA A 141 -10.56 -4.25 3.44
N GLU A 142 -11.12 -5.42 3.72
CA GLU A 142 -10.48 -6.72 3.41
C GLU A 142 -10.31 -6.97 1.91
N ALA A 143 -11.35 -6.65 1.11
CA ALA A 143 -11.27 -6.77 -0.34
C ALA A 143 -10.27 -5.76 -0.92
N MET A 144 -10.31 -4.51 -0.44
CA MET A 144 -9.39 -3.46 -0.85
C MET A 144 -7.93 -3.80 -0.52
N LYS A 145 -7.66 -4.39 0.65
CA LYS A 145 -6.31 -4.88 1.01
C LYS A 145 -5.80 -5.96 0.06
N LYS A 146 -6.67 -6.87 -0.36
CA LYS A 146 -6.32 -7.91 -1.32
C LYS A 146 -5.93 -7.28 -2.67
N ASP A 147 -6.71 -6.33 -3.16
CA ASP A 147 -6.44 -5.65 -4.43
C ASP A 147 -5.20 -4.74 -4.34
N TYR A 148 -5.01 -4.08 -3.20
CA TYR A 148 -3.79 -3.34 -2.89
C TYR A 148 -2.55 -4.25 -2.98
N LYS A 149 -2.55 -5.40 -2.27
CA LYS A 149 -1.45 -6.37 -2.29
C LYS A 149 -1.15 -6.86 -3.71
N ALA A 150 -2.20 -7.16 -4.49
CA ALA A 150 -2.03 -7.52 -5.89
C ALA A 150 -1.41 -6.37 -6.71
N GLY A 151 -1.81 -5.13 -6.46
CA GLY A 151 -1.27 -3.93 -7.11
C GLY A 151 0.22 -3.70 -6.83
N ILE A 152 0.68 -3.92 -5.61
CA ILE A 152 2.09 -3.80 -5.24
C ILE A 152 2.91 -5.08 -5.47
N GLY A 153 2.32 -6.10 -6.10
CA GLY A 153 3.03 -7.35 -6.46
C GLY A 153 3.30 -8.28 -5.27
N VAL A 154 2.61 -8.10 -4.15
CA VAL A 154 2.71 -8.95 -2.95
C VAL A 154 1.59 -10.00 -2.97
N LYS A 155 1.95 -11.25 -2.65
CA LYS A 155 1.03 -12.40 -2.60
C LYS A 155 0.64 -12.72 -1.17
#